data_5d8b8157471d742ece2c24ff4fc0c6ec
#
_entry.id   5d8b8157471d742ece2c24ff4fc0c6ec
#
_cell.length_a   1.000
_cell.length_b   1.000
_cell.length_c   1.000
_cell.angle_alpha   90.00
_cell.angle_beta   90.00
_cell.angle_gamma   90.00
#
_symmetry.space_group_name_H-M   'P 1'
#
loop_
_entity.id
_entity.type
_entity.pdbx_description
1 polymer ?
#
loop_
_entity_poly.entity_id
_entity_poly.type
_entity_poly.pdbx_seq_one_letter_code
_entity_poly.pdbx_strand_id
1 'polypeptide(L)'
;MIIASDAGARTAGIIREELGKEVDLFSVSERSGCVRINSITDFTLRHFGDYEAFVFIGAMGICVRAIAPCVTSKYADPAVVNVDATGHFVVSVLAGHVGGANALTERLARILGAQPVVTTQSDNTGLWALDLLGKENGWKMEYRRSLNELISIFVNLRPTALLLDIRDEGTDRLEHSRPAHVDVYYHFEDIPAGRYGLIIAVTPCLYECETPILYYHPAVLHLGVGCRKQCNPAWIGAYIGDELERHGLSPLAVKVVTTIELKKDEPMVADLVRNLSAKMQIYRPEELKDIEVPNPSGKVFEVTGTYSVSEATALKSAGNTKLLLEKQKGQVTPGNDFTFAVALDREAERSGFIEIVGAGPGDPELVSVRGKRLLEKADLILYAGSLVPIELTYYAKPGATVRSSASMTLEEQFALMKEFYDRGLFIVRLHTGDPCIYGAIQEQMAFFDRYGMRYRITPGISSFLAAAAALRSQFTIPEKVQSIILTRGEGRTPMPEKEKLHLLARSQSTMCIFLSASIAEEVQRELLECYPPETPVAACYHLTWKDEKIFRGELRNLAAIMKENNLILTTMIVVGEAIGNREGLSKLYSSHFTHLFRGTKGRG
;
A
#
# COMPACT_ATOMS: atom_id res chain seq x y z
N MET A 1 27.27 -23.52 8.81
CA MET A 1 26.78 -24.72 8.09
C MET A 1 27.62 -25.93 8.49
N ILE A 2 26.99 -27.07 8.69
CA ILE A 2 27.66 -28.33 9.09
C ILE A 2 27.59 -29.34 7.95
N ILE A 3 28.74 -29.83 7.50
CA ILE A 3 28.90 -30.63 6.29
C ILE A 3 29.25 -32.07 6.68
N ALA A 4 28.42 -33.03 6.28
CA ALA A 4 28.57 -34.42 6.61
C ALA A 4 29.27 -35.27 5.52
N SER A 5 29.35 -34.83 4.27
CA SER A 5 29.88 -35.60 3.14
C SER A 5 30.56 -34.73 2.09
N ASP A 6 31.32 -35.34 1.16
CA ASP A 6 31.98 -34.61 0.05
C ASP A 6 30.96 -34.04 -0.96
N ALA A 7 29.86 -34.73 -1.19
CA ALA A 7 28.76 -34.23 -1.98
C ALA A 7 28.20 -32.96 -1.33
N GLY A 8 27.97 -32.99 0.00
CA GLY A 8 27.51 -31.82 0.77
C GLY A 8 28.50 -30.65 0.78
N ALA A 9 29.79 -30.91 0.62
CA ALA A 9 30.79 -29.84 0.52
C ALA A 9 30.62 -28.99 -0.75
N ARG A 10 30.23 -29.58 -1.88
CA ARG A 10 29.91 -28.84 -3.11
C ARG A 10 28.65 -27.97 -2.94
N THR A 11 27.60 -28.55 -2.35
CA THR A 11 26.36 -27.85 -2.02
C THR A 11 26.61 -26.67 -1.08
N ALA A 12 27.45 -26.86 -0.05
CA ALA A 12 27.89 -25.81 0.87
C ALA A 12 28.64 -24.69 0.17
N GLY A 13 29.47 -25.01 -0.83
CA GLY A 13 30.21 -24.05 -1.64
C GLY A 13 29.29 -23.10 -2.39
N ILE A 14 28.27 -23.62 -3.06
CA ILE A 14 27.27 -22.84 -3.79
C ILE A 14 26.53 -21.88 -2.84
N ILE A 15 26.08 -22.39 -1.69
CA ILE A 15 25.40 -21.57 -0.69
C ILE A 15 26.30 -20.44 -0.17
N ARG A 16 27.57 -20.75 0.13
CA ARG A 16 28.54 -19.78 0.65
C ARG A 16 28.88 -18.69 -0.36
N GLU A 17 28.93 -19.02 -1.64
CA GLU A 17 29.20 -18.07 -2.72
C GLU A 17 28.13 -16.98 -2.78
N GLU A 18 26.87 -17.34 -2.56
CA GLU A 18 25.72 -16.43 -2.58
C GLU A 18 25.46 -15.71 -1.25
N LEU A 19 25.74 -16.35 -0.10
CA LEU A 19 25.53 -15.77 1.23
C LEU A 19 26.74 -14.95 1.74
N GLY A 20 27.91 -15.13 1.13
CA GLY A 20 29.10 -14.36 1.46
C GLY A 20 29.78 -14.73 2.78
N LYS A 21 30.40 -13.73 3.45
CA LYS A 21 31.25 -13.92 4.65
C LYS A 21 30.47 -14.20 5.95
N GLU A 22 29.15 -14.13 5.92
CA GLU A 22 28.28 -14.36 7.10
C GLU A 22 28.10 -15.84 7.44
N VAL A 23 28.80 -16.73 6.72
CA VAL A 23 28.60 -18.18 6.83
C VAL A 23 29.88 -18.89 7.24
N ASP A 24 29.87 -19.49 8.43
CA ASP A 24 30.91 -20.38 8.90
C ASP A 24 30.66 -21.83 8.44
N LEU A 25 31.72 -22.51 7.99
CA LEU A 25 31.66 -23.87 7.53
C LEU A 25 32.38 -24.83 8.52
N PHE A 26 31.69 -25.88 8.94
CA PHE A 26 32.20 -26.90 9.85
C PHE A 26 32.11 -28.28 9.24
N SER A 27 33.10 -29.11 9.49
CA SER A 27 33.12 -30.51 9.02
C SER A 27 33.88 -31.42 9.97
N VAL A 28 33.43 -32.68 10.10
CA VAL A 28 34.15 -33.71 10.85
C VAL A 28 35.37 -34.24 10.10
N SER A 29 35.43 -34.12 8.78
CA SER A 29 36.56 -34.46 7.94
C SER A 29 37.34 -33.23 7.55
N GLU A 30 38.62 -33.38 7.27
CA GLU A 30 39.46 -32.27 6.78
C GLU A 30 39.01 -31.86 5.40
N ARG A 31 38.59 -30.57 5.25
CA ARG A 31 38.09 -29.97 4.00
C ARG A 31 38.57 -28.56 3.87
N SER A 32 38.95 -28.18 2.67
CA SER A 32 39.39 -26.82 2.37
C SER A 32 38.30 -25.80 2.70
N GLY A 33 38.64 -24.73 3.44
CA GLY A 33 37.72 -23.65 3.82
C GLY A 33 36.72 -24.03 4.93
N CYS A 34 36.83 -25.19 5.57
CA CYS A 34 36.01 -25.61 6.70
C CYS A 34 36.83 -25.67 8.00
N VAL A 35 36.21 -25.31 9.09
CA VAL A 35 36.75 -25.56 10.44
C VAL A 35 36.47 -27.00 10.78
N ARG A 36 37.54 -27.76 11.17
CA ARG A 36 37.39 -29.14 11.59
C ARG A 36 36.76 -29.23 12.98
N ILE A 37 35.75 -30.07 13.14
CA ILE A 37 35.09 -30.39 14.40
C ILE A 37 35.21 -31.88 14.69
N ASN A 38 35.28 -32.28 15.97
CA ASN A 38 35.43 -33.67 16.35
C ASN A 38 34.11 -34.45 16.27
N SER A 39 33.01 -33.83 16.58
CA SER A 39 31.67 -34.43 16.61
C SER A 39 30.62 -33.37 16.26
N ILE A 40 29.69 -33.72 15.36
CA ILE A 40 28.58 -32.84 14.99
C ILE A 40 27.68 -32.57 16.21
N THR A 41 27.35 -33.63 16.96
CA THR A 41 26.47 -33.50 18.12
C THR A 41 27.09 -32.65 19.23
N ASP A 42 28.37 -32.90 19.58
CA ASP A 42 29.05 -32.14 20.63
C ASP A 42 29.25 -30.67 20.23
N PHE A 43 29.54 -30.41 18.97
CA PHE A 43 29.65 -29.05 18.43
C PHE A 43 28.29 -28.32 18.51
N THR A 44 27.23 -28.97 18.04
CA THR A 44 25.87 -28.39 18.07
C THR A 44 25.45 -28.09 19.52
N LEU A 45 25.68 -29.04 20.44
CA LEU A 45 25.32 -28.87 21.86
C LEU A 45 26.02 -27.66 22.50
N ARG A 46 27.30 -27.41 22.17
CA ARG A 46 28.07 -26.29 22.75
C ARG A 46 27.73 -24.94 22.15
N HIS A 47 27.33 -24.93 20.88
CA HIS A 47 27.20 -23.70 20.10
C HIS A 47 25.77 -23.40 19.63
N PHE A 48 24.76 -24.16 20.12
CA PHE A 48 23.39 -24.03 19.62
C PHE A 48 22.81 -22.63 19.80
N GLY A 49 23.18 -21.90 20.85
CA GLY A 49 22.76 -20.52 21.10
C GLY A 49 23.69 -19.45 20.53
N ASP A 50 24.83 -19.82 19.93
CA ASP A 50 25.82 -18.83 19.44
C ASP A 50 25.53 -18.36 18.01
N TYR A 51 24.65 -19.05 17.27
CA TYR A 51 24.31 -18.77 15.88
C TYR A 51 22.82 -18.52 15.72
N GLU A 52 22.48 -17.63 14.81
CA GLU A 52 21.08 -17.36 14.42
C GLU A 52 20.45 -18.55 13.68
N ALA A 53 21.27 -19.31 12.94
CA ALA A 53 20.80 -20.44 12.17
C ALA A 53 21.83 -21.58 12.06
N PHE A 54 21.34 -22.81 12.05
CA PHE A 54 22.09 -24.01 11.72
C PHE A 54 21.59 -24.62 10.42
N VAL A 55 22.49 -24.83 9.45
CA VAL A 55 22.20 -25.53 8.20
C VAL A 55 23.00 -26.82 8.18
N PHE A 56 22.31 -27.96 8.27
CA PHE A 56 22.93 -29.28 8.15
C PHE A 56 22.86 -29.72 6.69
N ILE A 57 24.03 -30.07 6.12
CA ILE A 57 24.12 -30.56 4.74
C ILE A 57 24.48 -32.05 4.75
N GLY A 58 23.44 -32.87 4.61
CA GLY A 58 23.53 -34.31 4.71
C GLY A 58 22.20 -34.98 5.05
N ALA A 59 22.24 -36.19 5.56
CA ALA A 59 21.04 -36.95 5.90
C ALA A 59 20.28 -36.30 7.09
N MET A 60 18.95 -36.15 6.98
CA MET A 60 18.06 -35.62 8.01
C MET A 60 18.27 -36.25 9.39
N GLY A 61 18.50 -37.57 9.45
CA GLY A 61 18.73 -38.25 10.71
C GLY A 61 19.99 -37.79 11.47
N ILE A 62 21.00 -37.25 10.79
CA ILE A 62 22.17 -36.61 11.41
C ILE A 62 21.77 -35.30 12.07
N CYS A 63 21.03 -34.47 11.35
CA CYS A 63 20.48 -33.20 11.85
C CYS A 63 19.66 -33.45 13.12
N VAL A 64 18.64 -34.31 13.05
CA VAL A 64 17.73 -34.60 14.16
C VAL A 64 18.49 -35.09 15.41
N ARG A 65 19.45 -36.02 15.27
CA ARG A 65 20.24 -36.51 16.43
C ARG A 65 21.14 -35.41 17.01
N ALA A 66 21.66 -34.52 16.17
CA ALA A 66 22.51 -33.43 16.63
C ALA A 66 21.76 -32.39 17.45
N ILE A 67 20.54 -32.06 17.05
CA ILE A 67 19.74 -30.99 17.71
C ILE A 67 18.90 -31.52 18.89
N ALA A 68 18.55 -32.83 18.91
CA ALA A 68 17.65 -33.38 19.92
C ALA A 68 18.00 -33.03 21.37
N PRO A 69 19.28 -33.04 21.81
CA PRO A 69 19.64 -32.66 23.18
C PRO A 69 19.63 -31.14 23.42
N CYS A 70 19.47 -30.30 22.36
CA CYS A 70 19.61 -28.85 22.44
C CYS A 70 18.27 -28.13 22.44
N VAL A 71 17.20 -28.80 21.95
CA VAL A 71 15.87 -28.18 21.75
C VAL A 71 15.23 -27.80 23.08
N THR A 72 14.82 -26.55 23.23
CA THR A 72 14.22 -26.00 24.46
C THR A 72 12.89 -25.32 24.23
N SER A 73 12.81 -24.36 23.28
CA SER A 73 11.62 -23.57 23.06
C SER A 73 11.57 -23.01 21.64
N LYS A 74 10.39 -23.08 21.03
CA LYS A 74 10.17 -22.49 19.70
C LYS A 74 10.45 -20.97 19.59
N TYR A 75 10.59 -20.29 20.73
CA TYR A 75 10.86 -18.85 20.80
C TYR A 75 12.34 -18.51 21.03
N ALA A 76 13.13 -19.48 21.53
CA ALA A 76 14.53 -19.27 21.88
C ALA A 76 15.50 -20.06 20.99
N ASP A 77 15.04 -21.14 20.39
CA ASP A 77 15.86 -22.00 19.56
C ASP A 77 16.20 -21.32 18.22
N PRO A 78 17.43 -21.45 17.71
CA PRO A 78 17.82 -20.91 16.40
C PRO A 78 17.09 -21.63 15.26
N ALA A 79 17.08 -21.01 14.08
CA ALA A 79 16.61 -21.64 12.85
C ALA A 79 17.42 -22.91 12.56
N VAL A 80 16.75 -24.05 12.30
CA VAL A 80 17.41 -25.26 11.83
C VAL A 80 16.85 -25.68 10.49
N VAL A 81 17.75 -25.80 9.51
CA VAL A 81 17.42 -26.22 8.14
C VAL A 81 18.30 -27.42 7.79
N ASN A 82 17.72 -28.43 7.16
CA ASN A 82 18.47 -29.56 6.59
C ASN A 82 18.42 -29.48 5.06
N VAL A 83 19.59 -29.56 4.45
CA VAL A 83 19.77 -29.71 3.00
C VAL A 83 20.30 -31.11 2.73
N ASP A 84 19.69 -31.85 1.82
CA ASP A 84 20.25 -33.13 1.43
C ASP A 84 21.63 -32.94 0.76
N ALA A 85 22.50 -33.97 0.82
CA ALA A 85 23.88 -33.84 0.35
C ALA A 85 24.00 -33.44 -1.13
N THR A 86 22.99 -33.74 -1.94
CA THR A 86 22.94 -33.43 -3.38
C THR A 86 22.26 -32.09 -3.71
N GLY A 87 21.65 -31.47 -2.71
CA GLY A 87 21.01 -30.15 -2.86
C GLY A 87 19.66 -30.16 -3.61
N HIS A 88 18.93 -31.29 -3.60
CA HIS A 88 17.62 -31.40 -4.21
C HIS A 88 16.47 -30.96 -3.29
N PHE A 89 16.63 -31.14 -1.98
CA PHE A 89 15.63 -30.83 -0.98
C PHE A 89 16.20 -29.93 0.12
N VAL A 90 15.46 -28.88 0.46
CA VAL A 90 15.76 -28.03 1.60
C VAL A 90 14.58 -28.09 2.57
N VAL A 91 14.82 -28.57 3.80
CA VAL A 91 13.77 -28.88 4.76
C VAL A 91 13.87 -27.99 5.99
N SER A 92 12.79 -27.29 6.33
CA SER A 92 12.65 -26.57 7.60
C SER A 92 12.45 -27.60 8.74
N VAL A 93 13.39 -27.64 9.71
CA VAL A 93 13.39 -28.66 10.76
C VAL A 93 12.91 -28.10 12.10
N LEU A 94 13.39 -26.91 12.51
CA LEU A 94 13.10 -26.33 13.81
C LEU A 94 13.01 -24.80 13.72
N ALA A 95 12.19 -24.19 14.59
CA ALA A 95 11.99 -22.74 14.69
C ALA A 95 11.55 -22.09 13.36
N GLY A 96 10.55 -22.70 12.69
CA GLY A 96 10.09 -22.35 11.35
C GLY A 96 9.73 -20.88 11.19
N HIS A 97 8.87 -20.34 12.08
CA HIS A 97 8.41 -18.95 12.04
C HIS A 97 9.33 -18.00 12.80
N VAL A 98 9.31 -18.03 14.13
CA VAL A 98 10.01 -17.05 14.98
C VAL A 98 11.52 -17.11 14.77
N GLY A 99 12.10 -18.30 14.64
CA GLY A 99 13.52 -18.47 14.35
C GLY A 99 13.89 -18.25 12.88
N GLY A 100 12.92 -18.19 11.96
CA GLY A 100 13.13 -17.89 10.55
C GLY A 100 13.54 -19.08 9.66
N ALA A 101 13.42 -20.35 10.13
CA ALA A 101 13.84 -21.50 9.35
C ALA A 101 13.04 -21.67 8.04
N ASN A 102 11.74 -21.28 8.00
CA ASN A 102 10.94 -21.36 6.78
C ASN A 102 11.46 -20.39 5.70
N ALA A 103 11.70 -19.13 6.06
CA ALA A 103 12.26 -18.13 5.15
C ALA A 103 13.67 -18.52 4.66
N LEU A 104 14.50 -19.05 5.55
CA LEU A 104 15.82 -19.56 5.20
C LEU A 104 15.73 -20.77 4.25
N THR A 105 14.78 -21.67 4.47
CA THR A 105 14.52 -22.84 3.61
C THR A 105 14.18 -22.40 2.19
N GLU A 106 13.28 -21.42 2.02
CA GLU A 106 12.92 -20.89 0.71
C GLU A 106 14.09 -20.16 0.02
N ARG A 107 14.88 -19.41 0.80
CA ARG A 107 16.07 -18.71 0.29
C ARG A 107 17.12 -19.69 -0.22
N LEU A 108 17.45 -20.72 0.57
CA LEU A 108 18.41 -21.75 0.20
C LEU A 108 17.92 -22.59 -0.98
N ALA A 109 16.62 -22.93 -1.01
CA ALA A 109 16.03 -23.66 -2.14
C ALA A 109 16.14 -22.89 -3.45
N ARG A 110 15.93 -21.57 -3.44
CA ARG A 110 16.13 -20.71 -4.62
C ARG A 110 17.60 -20.69 -5.09
N ILE A 111 18.54 -20.59 -4.16
CA ILE A 111 19.98 -20.61 -4.46
C ILE A 111 20.39 -21.92 -5.15
N LEU A 112 19.86 -23.04 -4.65
CA LEU A 112 20.22 -24.37 -5.14
C LEU A 112 19.38 -24.87 -6.31
N GLY A 113 18.29 -24.19 -6.67
CA GLY A 113 17.26 -24.72 -7.57
C GLY A 113 16.56 -25.96 -6.98
N ALA A 114 16.48 -26.06 -5.66
CA ALA A 114 15.98 -27.19 -4.89
C ALA A 114 14.49 -27.08 -4.59
N GLN A 115 13.88 -28.20 -4.18
CA GLN A 115 12.52 -28.24 -3.65
C GLN A 115 12.51 -27.84 -2.17
N PRO A 116 11.83 -26.74 -1.77
CA PRO A 116 11.63 -26.41 -0.37
C PRO A 116 10.58 -27.33 0.26
N VAL A 117 10.81 -27.74 1.50
CA VAL A 117 9.87 -28.54 2.30
C VAL A 117 9.59 -27.80 3.60
N VAL A 118 8.46 -27.12 3.62
CA VAL A 118 7.92 -26.41 4.78
C VAL A 118 6.63 -27.13 5.20
N THR A 119 6.52 -27.48 6.48
CA THR A 119 5.43 -28.34 6.98
C THR A 119 4.48 -27.62 7.95
N THR A 120 4.73 -26.34 8.24
CA THR A 120 3.85 -25.55 9.10
C THR A 120 2.50 -25.34 8.43
N GLN A 121 1.43 -25.49 9.21
CA GLN A 121 0.07 -25.48 8.69
C GLN A 121 -0.30 -24.10 8.10
N SER A 122 0.11 -23.01 8.73
CA SER A 122 -0.12 -21.65 8.25
C SER A 122 0.49 -21.41 6.87
N ASP A 123 1.73 -21.85 6.62
CA ASP A 123 2.39 -21.67 5.32
C ASP A 123 1.74 -22.49 4.21
N ASN A 124 1.28 -23.70 4.53
CA ASN A 124 0.65 -24.61 3.56
C ASN A 124 -0.82 -24.26 3.27
N THR A 125 -1.50 -23.52 4.16
CA THR A 125 -2.92 -23.16 4.02
C THR A 125 -3.15 -21.71 3.61
N GLY A 126 -2.10 -20.91 3.45
CA GLY A 126 -2.20 -19.48 3.16
C GLY A 126 -2.75 -18.66 4.34
N LEU A 127 -2.72 -19.20 5.56
CA LEU A 127 -3.11 -18.51 6.77
C LEU A 127 -1.98 -17.65 7.32
N TRP A 128 -2.33 -16.58 8.02
CA TRP A 128 -1.35 -15.73 8.68
C TRP A 128 -0.67 -16.46 9.86
N ALA A 129 0.63 -16.28 10.00
CA ALA A 129 1.37 -16.66 11.19
C ALA A 129 1.14 -15.61 12.29
N LEU A 130 0.15 -15.82 13.16
CA LEU A 130 -0.26 -14.80 14.14
C LEU A 130 0.88 -14.43 15.12
N ASP A 131 1.81 -15.32 15.40
CA ASP A 131 2.99 -15.05 16.22
C ASP A 131 4.05 -14.17 15.53
N LEU A 132 3.98 -14.00 14.21
CA LEU A 132 4.90 -13.17 13.43
C LEU A 132 4.34 -11.82 13.02
N LEU A 133 3.02 -11.65 12.92
CA LEU A 133 2.39 -10.43 12.43
C LEU A 133 2.88 -9.17 13.16
N GLY A 134 3.07 -9.25 14.48
CA GLY A 134 3.60 -8.15 15.26
C GLY A 134 5.02 -7.76 14.83
N LYS A 135 5.91 -8.74 14.67
CA LYS A 135 7.31 -8.53 14.26
C LYS A 135 7.42 -8.01 12.84
N GLU A 136 6.66 -8.59 11.92
CA GLU A 136 6.67 -8.23 10.49
C GLU A 136 6.20 -6.80 10.22
N ASN A 137 5.29 -6.28 11.07
CA ASN A 137 4.69 -4.96 10.91
C ASN A 137 5.21 -3.94 11.93
N GLY A 138 6.11 -4.34 12.84
CA GLY A 138 6.58 -3.47 13.91
C GLY A 138 5.53 -3.16 14.97
N TRP A 139 4.50 -3.99 15.10
CA TRP A 139 3.44 -3.86 16.10
C TRP A 139 3.77 -4.64 17.37
N LYS A 140 3.43 -4.09 18.52
CA LYS A 140 3.55 -4.79 19.80
C LYS A 140 2.31 -5.65 20.03
N MET A 141 2.51 -6.90 20.44
CA MET A 141 1.43 -7.87 20.62
C MET A 141 1.00 -7.92 22.11
N GLU A 142 -0.32 -8.00 22.32
CA GLU A 142 -0.92 -8.18 23.64
C GLU A 142 -2.06 -9.20 23.58
N TYR A 143 -2.19 -10.03 24.61
CA TYR A 143 -3.25 -11.01 24.75
C TYR A 143 -3.49 -11.37 26.22
N ARG A 144 -4.75 -11.63 26.55
CA ARG A 144 -5.16 -12.03 27.92
C ARG A 144 -5.29 -13.55 28.09
N ARG A 145 -5.35 -14.32 27.00
CA ARG A 145 -5.37 -15.80 26.98
C ARG A 145 -4.09 -16.33 26.40
N SER A 146 -3.87 -17.66 26.52
CA SER A 146 -2.69 -18.30 25.91
C SER A 146 -2.63 -18.03 24.39
N LEU A 147 -1.50 -17.55 23.88
CA LEU A 147 -1.29 -17.32 22.44
C LEU A 147 -1.52 -18.59 21.63
N ASN A 148 -1.12 -19.76 22.16
CA ASN A 148 -1.33 -21.04 21.49
C ASN A 148 -2.82 -21.39 21.36
N GLU A 149 -3.65 -21.02 22.33
CA GLU A 149 -5.11 -21.17 22.26
C GLU A 149 -5.70 -20.29 21.15
N LEU A 150 -5.30 -19.01 21.07
CA LEU A 150 -5.75 -18.07 20.04
C LEU A 150 -5.32 -18.51 18.64
N ILE A 151 -4.08 -18.96 18.48
CA ILE A 151 -3.58 -19.54 17.23
C ILE A 151 -4.39 -20.79 16.85
N SER A 152 -4.70 -21.67 17.82
CA SER A 152 -5.50 -22.85 17.56
C SER A 152 -6.91 -22.52 17.04
N ILE A 153 -7.57 -21.50 17.59
CA ILE A 153 -8.87 -21.02 17.09
C ILE A 153 -8.76 -20.62 15.62
N PHE A 154 -7.74 -19.85 15.27
CA PHE A 154 -7.51 -19.31 13.93
C PHE A 154 -7.19 -20.38 12.89
N VAL A 155 -6.23 -21.28 13.20
CA VAL A 155 -5.82 -22.34 12.26
C VAL A 155 -6.87 -23.44 12.07
N ASN A 156 -7.81 -23.58 13.02
CA ASN A 156 -8.98 -24.44 12.87
C ASN A 156 -10.15 -23.78 12.13
N LEU A 157 -9.90 -22.65 11.45
CA LEU A 157 -10.84 -21.93 10.59
C LEU A 157 -12.13 -21.50 11.31
N ARG A 158 -12.07 -21.25 12.62
CA ARG A 158 -13.21 -20.70 13.35
C ARG A 158 -13.49 -19.27 12.86
N PRO A 159 -14.75 -18.86 12.74
CA PRO A 159 -15.09 -17.50 12.36
C PRO A 159 -14.29 -16.48 13.18
N THR A 160 -13.57 -15.61 12.50
CA THR A 160 -12.65 -14.63 13.09
C THR A 160 -13.00 -13.22 12.59
N ALA A 161 -13.07 -12.24 13.50
CA ALA A 161 -13.17 -10.84 13.12
C ALA A 161 -11.77 -10.21 13.08
N LEU A 162 -11.49 -9.41 12.06
CA LEU A 162 -10.32 -8.57 11.96
C LEU A 162 -10.75 -7.12 12.14
N LEU A 163 -10.38 -6.51 13.27
CA LEU A 163 -10.60 -5.09 13.53
C LEU A 163 -9.39 -4.28 13.10
N LEU A 164 -9.60 -3.28 12.26
CA LEU A 164 -8.58 -2.38 11.73
C LEU A 164 -8.95 -0.93 12.05
N ASP A 165 -8.72 -0.49 13.29
CA ASP A 165 -9.02 0.88 13.75
C ASP A 165 -8.12 1.96 13.13
N ILE A 166 -6.90 1.57 12.77
CA ILE A 166 -5.94 2.46 12.13
C ILE A 166 -5.62 2.00 10.72
N ARG A 167 -4.92 2.83 9.96
CA ARG A 167 -4.45 2.52 8.62
C ARG A 167 -2.94 2.67 8.53
N ASP A 168 -2.27 1.60 8.13
CA ASP A 168 -0.86 1.57 7.75
C ASP A 168 -0.62 0.50 6.66
N GLU A 169 0.62 0.32 6.20
CA GLU A 169 0.95 -0.70 5.20
C GLU A 169 0.65 -2.13 5.67
N GLY A 170 0.75 -2.38 6.98
CA GLY A 170 0.45 -3.69 7.58
C GLY A 170 -1.04 -4.00 7.53
N THR A 171 -1.90 -3.05 7.92
CA THR A 171 -3.35 -3.19 7.84
C THR A 171 -3.82 -3.37 6.40
N ASP A 172 -3.22 -2.63 5.45
CA ASP A 172 -3.50 -2.78 4.03
C ASP A 172 -3.12 -4.18 3.50
N ARG A 173 -2.01 -4.78 3.99
CA ARG A 173 -1.60 -6.15 3.66
C ARG A 173 -2.55 -7.20 4.23
N LEU A 174 -2.95 -7.08 5.50
CA LEU A 174 -3.91 -8.00 6.13
C LEU A 174 -5.25 -8.00 5.40
N GLU A 175 -5.75 -6.82 5.06
CA GLU A 175 -7.01 -6.67 4.34
C GLU A 175 -6.96 -7.35 2.97
N HIS A 176 -5.81 -7.25 2.26
CA HIS A 176 -5.61 -7.85 0.94
C HIS A 176 -5.39 -9.37 0.98
N SER A 177 -4.67 -9.87 2.00
CA SER A 177 -4.33 -11.29 2.15
C SER A 177 -5.30 -12.07 3.05
N ARG A 178 -6.48 -11.56 3.24
CA ARG A 178 -7.49 -12.06 4.17
C ARG A 178 -7.92 -13.51 3.88
N PRO A 179 -7.80 -14.45 4.86
CA PRO A 179 -8.38 -15.79 4.75
C PRO A 179 -9.90 -15.76 4.68
N ALA A 180 -10.52 -16.76 4.04
CA ALA A 180 -11.95 -16.82 3.80
C ALA A 180 -12.85 -16.82 5.05
N HIS A 181 -12.32 -17.26 6.20
CA HIS A 181 -13.03 -17.31 7.50
C HIS A 181 -12.87 -16.04 8.33
N VAL A 182 -12.25 -14.97 7.77
CA VAL A 182 -12.00 -13.70 8.45
C VAL A 182 -12.87 -12.61 7.85
N ASP A 183 -13.70 -11.97 8.66
CA ASP A 183 -14.48 -10.79 8.31
C ASP A 183 -13.79 -9.53 8.83
N VAL A 184 -13.76 -8.45 8.03
CA VAL A 184 -13.07 -7.19 8.37
C VAL A 184 -14.06 -6.18 8.93
N TYR A 185 -13.64 -5.49 10.00
CA TYR A 185 -14.35 -4.39 10.65
C TYR A 185 -13.40 -3.21 10.85
N TYR A 186 -13.95 -2.00 10.84
CA TYR A 186 -13.20 -0.77 11.02
C TYR A 186 -13.57 -0.04 12.32
N HIS A 187 -14.68 -0.44 12.93
CA HIS A 187 -15.14 0.03 14.23
C HIS A 187 -15.52 -1.18 15.09
N PHE A 188 -15.12 -1.16 16.35
CA PHE A 188 -15.38 -2.27 17.27
C PHE A 188 -16.88 -2.51 17.47
N GLU A 189 -17.67 -1.45 17.48
CA GLU A 189 -19.12 -1.47 17.67
C GLU A 189 -19.88 -2.19 16.54
N ASP A 190 -19.26 -2.31 15.38
CA ASP A 190 -19.85 -3.01 14.21
C ASP A 190 -19.65 -4.54 14.29
N ILE A 191 -18.85 -5.05 15.24
CA ILE A 191 -18.60 -6.48 15.39
C ILE A 191 -19.78 -7.15 16.13
N PRO A 192 -20.53 -8.06 15.47
CA PRO A 192 -21.66 -8.73 16.11
C PRO A 192 -21.24 -9.60 17.29
N ALA A 193 -21.80 -9.35 18.46
CA ALA A 193 -21.53 -10.13 19.66
C ALA A 193 -21.85 -11.63 19.47
N GLY A 194 -20.98 -12.51 19.97
CA GLY A 194 -21.19 -13.96 19.97
C GLY A 194 -21.04 -14.64 18.60
N ARG A 195 -20.75 -13.90 17.52
CA ARG A 195 -20.57 -14.47 16.16
C ARG A 195 -19.20 -15.10 15.95
N TYR A 196 -18.17 -14.54 16.57
CA TYR A 196 -16.78 -14.91 16.32
C TYR A 196 -16.16 -15.66 17.49
N GLY A 197 -15.26 -16.59 17.17
CA GLY A 197 -14.45 -17.30 18.15
C GLY A 197 -13.18 -16.55 18.55
N LEU A 198 -12.77 -15.59 17.71
CA LEU A 198 -11.57 -14.77 17.90
C LEU A 198 -11.78 -13.39 17.26
N ILE A 199 -11.26 -12.35 17.91
CA ILE A 199 -11.07 -11.03 17.32
C ILE A 199 -9.56 -10.80 17.21
N ILE A 200 -9.06 -10.47 16.02
CA ILE A 200 -7.71 -9.96 15.78
C ILE A 200 -7.85 -8.45 15.64
N ALA A 201 -7.28 -7.67 16.57
CA ALA A 201 -7.44 -6.22 16.59
C ALA A 201 -6.10 -5.51 16.35
N VAL A 202 -6.01 -4.75 15.25
CA VAL A 202 -4.90 -3.85 14.97
C VAL A 202 -5.33 -2.43 15.36
N THR A 203 -4.96 -2.00 16.57
CA THR A 203 -5.56 -0.84 17.22
C THR A 203 -4.65 -0.26 18.30
N PRO A 204 -4.67 1.05 18.55
CA PRO A 204 -4.11 1.64 19.76
C PRO A 204 -5.02 1.51 20.99
N CYS A 205 -6.26 1.00 20.79
CA CYS A 205 -7.29 0.94 21.84
C CYS A 205 -7.34 -0.44 22.51
N LEU A 206 -7.97 -0.44 23.69
CA LEU A 206 -8.30 -1.64 24.46
C LEU A 206 -9.83 -1.76 24.55
N TYR A 207 -10.37 -2.94 24.26
CA TYR A 207 -11.80 -3.21 24.27
C TYR A 207 -12.14 -4.30 25.28
N GLU A 208 -13.34 -4.23 25.83
CA GLU A 208 -13.90 -5.26 26.72
C GLU A 208 -15.01 -6.02 26.03
N CYS A 209 -14.83 -7.33 25.89
CA CYS A 209 -15.88 -8.25 25.38
C CYS A 209 -15.60 -9.68 25.83
N GLU A 210 -16.61 -10.58 25.66
CA GLU A 210 -16.49 -12.00 26.00
C GLU A 210 -15.62 -12.78 24.99
N THR A 211 -15.62 -12.36 23.73
CA THR A 211 -14.81 -12.98 22.67
C THR A 211 -13.32 -12.71 22.92
N PRO A 212 -12.45 -13.73 22.86
CA PRO A 212 -11.01 -13.53 22.99
C PRO A 212 -10.47 -12.55 21.96
N ILE A 213 -9.64 -11.60 22.39
CA ILE A 213 -8.99 -10.63 21.49
C ILE A 213 -7.48 -10.88 21.50
N LEU A 214 -6.90 -10.94 20.29
CA LEU A 214 -5.47 -10.84 20.04
C LEU A 214 -5.18 -9.44 19.52
N TYR A 215 -4.51 -8.65 20.32
CA TYR A 215 -4.16 -7.28 19.97
C TYR A 215 -2.80 -7.20 19.28
N TYR A 216 -2.72 -6.34 18.30
CA TYR A 216 -1.50 -5.79 17.72
C TYR A 216 -1.57 -4.28 17.85
N HIS A 217 -0.65 -3.68 18.60
CA HIS A 217 -0.60 -2.26 18.87
C HIS A 217 0.46 -1.57 17.99
N PRO A 218 0.05 -0.90 16.89
CA PRO A 218 0.93 -0.05 16.12
C PRO A 218 1.39 1.14 16.97
N ALA A 219 2.62 1.57 16.80
CA ALA A 219 3.16 2.75 17.48
C ALA A 219 2.64 4.02 16.78
N VAL A 220 1.47 4.53 17.23
CA VAL A 220 0.74 5.63 16.59
C VAL A 220 0.25 6.71 17.56
N LEU A 221 0.46 6.53 18.87
CA LEU A 221 0.06 7.50 19.88
C LEU A 221 1.19 8.49 20.19
N HIS A 222 0.88 9.77 20.23
CA HIS A 222 1.76 10.86 20.63
C HIS A 222 1.35 11.35 22.02
N LEU A 223 2.20 11.08 23.00
CA LEU A 223 2.00 11.43 24.41
C LEU A 223 2.68 12.77 24.72
N GLY A 224 1.90 13.82 24.82
CA GLY A 224 2.41 15.12 25.27
C GLY A 224 2.46 15.21 26.80
N VAL A 225 3.57 15.66 27.36
CA VAL A 225 3.76 15.75 28.81
C VAL A 225 4.26 17.11 29.24
N GLY A 226 3.74 17.58 30.39
CA GLY A 226 4.20 18.76 31.09
C GLY A 226 4.35 18.44 32.58
N CYS A 227 5.36 18.99 33.25
CA CYS A 227 5.59 18.76 34.70
C CYS A 227 6.19 19.98 35.40
N ARG A 228 6.20 19.98 36.71
CA ARG A 228 7.00 20.93 37.49
C ARG A 228 8.50 20.70 37.27
N LYS A 229 9.31 21.70 37.63
CA LYS A 229 10.76 21.62 37.53
C LYS A 229 11.29 20.54 38.49
N GLN A 230 12.21 19.69 38.00
CA GLN A 230 12.79 18.57 38.74
C GLN A 230 11.75 17.56 39.25
N CYS A 231 10.76 17.24 38.40
CA CYS A 231 9.73 16.28 38.72
C CYS A 231 10.33 14.88 38.91
N ASN A 232 10.09 14.29 40.11
CA ASN A 232 10.58 12.95 40.42
C ASN A 232 9.86 11.91 39.52
N PRO A 233 10.58 11.09 38.75
CA PRO A 233 9.98 10.12 37.83
C PRO A 233 9.29 8.93 38.52
N ALA A 234 9.59 8.68 39.81
CA ALA A 234 9.10 7.51 40.52
C ALA A 234 7.56 7.37 40.40
N TRP A 235 7.11 6.22 39.95
CA TRP A 235 5.70 5.85 39.79
C TRP A 235 4.91 6.61 38.69
N ILE A 236 5.46 7.66 38.08
CA ILE A 236 4.72 8.46 37.07
C ILE A 236 4.44 7.63 35.83
N GLY A 237 5.41 6.84 35.37
CA GLY A 237 5.24 5.96 34.23
C GLY A 237 4.12 4.94 34.44
N ALA A 238 4.06 4.31 35.61
CA ALA A 238 2.98 3.39 35.99
C ALA A 238 1.63 4.12 36.04
N TYR A 239 1.58 5.28 36.71
CA TYR A 239 0.36 6.10 36.77
C TYR A 239 -0.18 6.47 35.39
N ILE A 240 0.68 6.93 34.47
CA ILE A 240 0.26 7.28 33.10
C ILE A 240 -0.19 6.03 32.36
N GLY A 241 0.50 4.90 32.52
CA GLY A 241 0.09 3.62 31.92
C GLY A 241 -1.30 3.20 32.37
N ASP A 242 -1.55 3.18 33.68
CA ASP A 242 -2.84 2.84 34.27
C ASP A 242 -3.96 3.80 33.83
N GLU A 243 -3.67 5.09 33.70
CA GLU A 243 -4.63 6.08 33.21
C GLU A 243 -4.93 5.90 31.72
N LEU A 244 -3.93 5.58 30.90
CA LEU A 244 -4.16 5.24 29.48
C LEU A 244 -5.10 4.03 29.37
N GLU A 245 -4.83 2.95 30.09
CA GLU A 245 -5.66 1.75 30.10
C GLU A 245 -7.09 2.02 30.60
N ARG A 246 -7.28 2.83 31.64
CA ARG A 246 -8.61 3.26 32.09
C ARG A 246 -9.41 4.02 31.05
N HIS A 247 -8.72 4.73 30.16
CA HIS A 247 -9.33 5.44 29.05
C HIS A 247 -9.35 4.59 27.76
N GLY A 248 -9.13 3.28 27.86
CA GLY A 248 -9.19 2.36 26.73
C GLY A 248 -8.05 2.53 25.73
N LEU A 249 -6.89 3.07 26.13
CA LEU A 249 -5.71 3.24 25.28
C LEU A 249 -4.56 2.33 25.75
N SER A 250 -3.90 1.66 24.81
CA SER A 250 -2.74 0.82 25.16
C SER A 250 -1.46 1.64 25.26
N PRO A 251 -0.73 1.57 26.41
CA PRO A 251 0.61 2.16 26.53
C PRO A 251 1.59 1.61 25.49
N LEU A 252 1.37 0.41 24.98
CA LEU A 252 2.19 -0.23 23.96
C LEU A 252 2.11 0.50 22.60
N ALA A 253 1.05 1.26 22.36
CA ALA A 253 0.85 2.03 21.13
C ALA A 253 1.55 3.40 21.14
N VAL A 254 2.22 3.80 22.24
CA VAL A 254 2.92 5.08 22.31
C VAL A 254 4.14 5.07 21.41
N LYS A 255 4.15 5.99 20.42
CA LYS A 255 5.21 6.21 19.44
C LYS A 255 6.24 7.23 19.90
N VAL A 256 5.73 8.35 20.45
CA VAL A 256 6.53 9.52 20.81
C VAL A 256 6.06 10.09 22.14
N VAL A 257 7.01 10.43 22.99
CA VAL A 257 6.79 11.30 24.16
C VAL A 257 7.23 12.70 23.77
N THR A 258 6.35 13.70 23.95
CA THR A 258 6.59 15.06 23.48
C THR A 258 6.52 16.07 24.62
N THR A 259 7.38 17.09 24.58
CA THR A 259 7.39 18.19 25.54
C THR A 259 7.98 19.46 24.92
N ILE A 260 8.10 20.53 25.71
CA ILE A 260 8.77 21.77 25.29
C ILE A 260 10.25 21.78 25.65
N GLU A 261 11.04 22.64 24.98
CA GLU A 261 12.48 22.77 25.21
C GLU A 261 12.84 23.04 26.65
N LEU A 262 12.04 23.81 27.38
CA LEU A 262 12.22 24.09 28.80
C LEU A 262 12.15 22.84 29.71
N LYS A 263 11.65 21.72 29.18
CA LYS A 263 11.42 20.46 29.90
C LYS A 263 12.24 19.29 29.36
N LYS A 264 13.14 19.52 28.40
CA LYS A 264 13.91 18.47 27.71
C LYS A 264 14.77 17.62 28.65
N ASP A 265 15.32 18.23 29.71
CA ASP A 265 16.24 17.59 30.66
C ASP A 265 15.52 17.13 31.95
N GLU A 266 14.19 17.13 31.98
CA GLU A 266 13.45 16.69 33.17
C GLU A 266 13.54 15.16 33.33
N PRO A 267 13.90 14.65 34.50
CA PRO A 267 14.06 13.20 34.74
C PRO A 267 12.81 12.39 34.42
N MET A 268 11.63 12.94 34.66
CA MET A 268 10.33 12.33 34.31
C MET A 268 10.21 12.05 32.82
N VAL A 269 10.60 12.98 31.94
CA VAL A 269 10.47 12.82 30.49
C VAL A 269 11.41 11.71 30.00
N ALA A 270 12.66 11.72 30.46
CA ALA A 270 13.65 10.69 30.11
C ALA A 270 13.22 9.29 30.58
N ASP A 271 12.61 9.20 31.76
CA ASP A 271 12.10 7.95 32.33
C ASP A 271 10.92 7.40 31.49
N LEU A 272 9.96 8.25 31.12
CA LEU A 272 8.84 7.87 30.27
C LEU A 272 9.30 7.37 28.90
N VAL A 273 10.24 8.05 28.26
CA VAL A 273 10.81 7.65 26.97
C VAL A 273 11.39 6.24 27.05
N ARG A 274 12.11 5.94 28.13
CA ARG A 274 12.73 4.62 28.35
C ARG A 274 11.67 3.54 28.61
N ASN A 275 10.76 3.80 29.56
CA ASN A 275 9.78 2.80 29.99
C ASN A 275 8.77 2.45 28.88
N LEU A 276 8.36 3.42 28.06
CA LEU A 276 7.46 3.20 26.91
C LEU A 276 8.20 2.73 25.65
N SER A 277 9.56 2.71 25.67
CA SER A 277 10.38 2.46 24.48
C SER A 277 9.99 3.38 23.31
N ALA A 278 9.67 4.64 23.63
CA ALA A 278 9.20 5.65 22.70
C ALA A 278 10.33 6.58 22.25
N LYS A 279 10.12 7.33 21.15
CA LYS A 279 11.02 8.41 20.75
C LYS A 279 10.71 9.67 21.56
N MET A 280 11.71 10.55 21.77
CA MET A 280 11.49 11.86 22.35
C MET A 280 11.42 12.92 21.26
N GLN A 281 10.46 13.85 21.37
CA GLN A 281 10.35 15.00 20.47
C GLN A 281 10.11 16.28 21.30
N ILE A 282 10.83 17.33 20.95
CA ILE A 282 10.87 18.58 21.72
C ILE A 282 10.48 19.72 20.80
N TYR A 283 9.66 20.64 21.30
CA TYR A 283 9.21 21.82 20.58
C TYR A 283 9.60 23.11 21.29
N ARG A 284 9.87 24.14 20.51
CA ARG A 284 10.01 25.51 21.03
C ARG A 284 8.62 26.12 21.23
N PRO A 285 8.43 27.02 22.22
CA PRO A 285 7.15 27.66 22.47
C PRO A 285 6.55 28.35 21.23
N GLU A 286 7.40 28.93 20.38
CA GLU A 286 6.98 29.63 19.15
C GLU A 286 6.29 28.72 18.15
N GLU A 287 6.66 27.42 18.14
CA GLU A 287 6.08 26.41 17.24
C GLU A 287 4.69 25.95 17.67
N LEU A 288 4.28 26.32 18.89
CA LEU A 288 3.04 25.87 19.53
C LEU A 288 1.99 27.00 19.67
N LYS A 289 2.33 28.24 19.33
CA LYS A 289 1.47 29.43 19.55
C LYS A 289 0.11 29.32 18.85
N ASP A 290 0.11 28.77 17.65
CA ASP A 290 -1.08 28.68 16.79
C ASP A 290 -1.84 27.36 16.97
N ILE A 291 -1.44 26.52 17.94
CA ILE A 291 -2.14 25.26 18.22
C ILE A 291 -3.30 25.53 19.17
N GLU A 292 -4.51 25.39 18.67
CA GLU A 292 -5.71 25.42 19.49
C GLU A 292 -5.76 24.22 20.42
N VAL A 293 -6.00 24.46 21.69
CA VAL A 293 -6.06 23.41 22.74
C VAL A 293 -7.38 23.49 23.49
N PRO A 294 -7.98 22.34 23.85
CA PRO A 294 -9.26 22.31 24.57
C PRO A 294 -9.18 22.92 25.97
N ASN A 295 -8.04 22.77 26.64
CA ASN A 295 -7.86 23.19 28.05
C ASN A 295 -6.76 24.21 28.23
N PRO A 296 -6.94 25.47 27.73
CA PRO A 296 -5.94 26.52 27.81
C PRO A 296 -5.73 27.00 29.25
N SER A 297 -4.49 27.45 29.57
CA SER A 297 -4.12 28.01 30.89
C SER A 297 -3.25 29.25 30.75
N GLY A 298 -3.74 30.40 31.21
CA GLY A 298 -2.98 31.65 31.20
C GLY A 298 -1.71 31.58 32.05
N LYS A 299 -1.74 30.90 33.19
CA LYS A 299 -0.55 30.68 34.04
C LYS A 299 0.54 29.87 33.33
N VAL A 300 0.15 28.89 32.51
CA VAL A 300 1.10 28.11 31.72
C VAL A 300 1.68 28.98 30.62
N PHE A 301 0.87 29.80 29.98
CA PHE A 301 1.31 30.72 28.94
C PHE A 301 2.35 31.74 29.44
N GLU A 302 2.13 32.33 30.61
CA GLU A 302 3.09 33.27 31.22
C GLU A 302 4.47 32.65 31.45
N VAL A 303 4.53 31.37 31.77
CA VAL A 303 5.79 30.67 32.10
C VAL A 303 6.43 30.01 30.89
N THR A 304 5.63 29.49 29.96
CA THR A 304 6.08 28.59 28.89
C THR A 304 5.87 29.13 27.47
N GLY A 305 5.11 30.20 27.32
CA GLY A 305 4.76 30.77 26.00
C GLY A 305 3.75 29.92 25.19
N THR A 306 3.14 28.88 25.80
CA THR A 306 2.06 28.09 25.20
C THR A 306 0.92 27.90 26.20
N TYR A 307 -0.33 27.83 25.73
CA TYR A 307 -1.51 27.68 26.59
C TYR A 307 -1.63 26.30 27.26
N SER A 308 -1.02 25.25 26.69
CA SER A 308 -0.99 23.91 27.27
C SER A 308 0.19 23.14 26.69
N VAL A 309 1.15 22.75 27.55
CA VAL A 309 2.32 22.00 27.09
C VAL A 309 1.91 20.62 26.58
N SER A 310 1.18 19.84 27.38
CA SER A 310 0.83 18.47 27.04
C SER A 310 -0.05 18.37 25.79
N GLU A 311 -1.10 19.19 25.69
CA GLU A 311 -2.03 19.12 24.54
C GLU A 311 -1.39 19.67 23.28
N ALA A 312 -0.73 20.84 23.35
CA ALA A 312 -0.15 21.46 22.17
C ALA A 312 0.98 20.62 21.57
N THR A 313 1.85 20.01 22.41
CA THR A 313 2.92 19.16 21.92
C THR A 313 2.40 17.84 21.34
N ALA A 314 1.37 17.22 21.94
CA ALA A 314 0.73 16.02 21.41
C ALA A 314 0.12 16.28 20.04
N LEU A 315 -0.70 17.33 19.90
CA LEU A 315 -1.35 17.72 18.63
C LEU A 315 -0.32 18.07 17.54
N LYS A 316 0.68 18.87 17.88
CA LYS A 316 1.75 19.26 16.95
C LYS A 316 2.51 18.06 16.43
N SER A 317 2.91 17.16 17.33
CA SER A 317 3.67 15.95 17.01
C SER A 317 2.86 14.97 16.16
N ALA A 318 1.59 14.81 16.46
CA ALA A 318 0.69 13.94 15.73
C ALA A 318 0.25 14.52 14.37
N GLY A 319 0.47 15.82 14.13
CA GLY A 319 -0.08 16.50 12.96
C GLY A 319 -1.61 16.53 12.94
N ASN A 320 -2.24 16.34 14.11
CA ASN A 320 -3.69 16.21 14.25
C ASN A 320 -4.30 17.45 14.92
N THR A 321 -5.60 17.63 14.78
CA THR A 321 -6.38 18.71 15.41
C THR A 321 -7.24 18.22 16.57
N LYS A 322 -7.29 16.90 16.79
CA LYS A 322 -8.10 16.27 17.83
C LYS A 322 -7.23 15.44 18.76
N LEU A 323 -7.54 15.49 20.05
CA LEU A 323 -6.96 14.62 21.07
C LEU A 323 -7.82 13.37 21.23
N LEU A 324 -7.19 12.20 21.42
CA LEU A 324 -7.86 10.99 21.90
C LEU A 324 -8.10 11.07 23.41
N LEU A 325 -7.15 11.67 24.13
CA LEU A 325 -7.26 11.94 25.55
C LEU A 325 -6.84 13.38 25.81
N GLU A 326 -7.78 14.20 26.27
CA GLU A 326 -7.53 15.57 26.69
C GLU A 326 -6.63 15.60 27.94
N LYS A 327 -6.17 16.80 28.28
CA LYS A 327 -5.24 17.01 29.39
C LYS A 327 -5.70 16.37 30.71
N GLN A 328 -4.96 15.36 31.13
CA GLN A 328 -5.05 14.76 32.44
C GLN A 328 -4.04 15.43 33.41
N LYS A 329 -4.41 15.52 34.67
CA LYS A 329 -3.54 16.02 35.74
C LYS A 329 -3.22 14.87 36.68
N GLY A 330 -1.94 14.66 36.94
CA GLY A 330 -1.47 13.64 37.88
C GLY A 330 -0.64 14.24 38.98
N GLN A 331 -0.71 13.61 40.15
CA GLN A 331 0.13 13.90 41.32
C GLN A 331 0.38 12.61 42.06
N VAL A 332 1.58 12.07 41.98
CA VAL A 332 1.95 10.83 42.68
C VAL A 332 2.40 11.10 44.11
N THR A 333 3.10 12.21 44.32
CA THR A 333 3.49 12.72 45.65
C THR A 333 3.21 14.21 45.75
N PRO A 334 2.97 14.76 46.96
CA PRO A 334 2.75 16.20 47.14
C PRO A 334 3.84 17.05 46.48
N GLY A 335 3.42 18.02 45.67
CA GLY A 335 4.33 18.91 44.93
C GLY A 335 4.91 18.34 43.65
N ASN A 336 4.65 17.08 43.29
CA ASN A 336 5.13 16.41 42.09
C ASN A 336 4.01 16.36 41.01
N ASP A 337 3.56 17.55 40.60
CA ASP A 337 2.44 17.67 39.63
C ASP A 337 2.93 17.54 38.22
N PHE A 338 2.18 16.82 37.42
CA PHE A 338 2.40 16.67 35.97
C PHE A 338 1.08 16.68 35.22
N THR A 339 1.16 16.85 33.90
CA THR A 339 0.03 16.77 32.99
C THR A 339 0.42 15.94 31.77
N PHE A 340 -0.54 15.26 31.20
CA PHE A 340 -0.36 14.54 29.94
C PHE A 340 -1.62 14.61 29.08
N ALA A 341 -1.45 14.43 27.78
CA ALA A 341 -2.53 14.35 26.80
C ALA A 341 -2.07 13.43 25.65
N VAL A 342 -3.01 12.84 24.90
CA VAL A 342 -2.71 11.89 23.82
C VAL A 342 -3.41 12.31 22.55
N ALA A 343 -2.66 12.31 21.45
CA ALA A 343 -3.17 12.46 20.09
C ALA A 343 -2.81 11.24 19.25
N LEU A 344 -3.67 10.91 18.29
CA LEU A 344 -3.41 9.88 17.28
C LEU A 344 -2.60 10.50 16.13
N ASP A 345 -1.58 9.80 15.65
CA ASP A 345 -0.86 10.15 14.43
C ASP A 345 -1.86 10.30 13.27
N ARG A 346 -1.87 11.47 12.63
CA ARG A 346 -2.80 11.78 11.54
C ARG A 346 -2.66 10.82 10.36
N GLU A 347 -1.44 10.32 10.10
CA GLU A 347 -1.21 9.39 9.00
C GLU A 347 -1.77 8.00 9.29
N ALA A 348 -1.90 7.64 10.57
CA ALA A 348 -2.49 6.39 11.02
C ALA A 348 -4.01 6.48 11.21
N GLU A 349 -4.58 7.68 11.26
CA GLU A 349 -6.02 7.85 11.41
C GLU A 349 -6.75 7.25 10.20
N ARG A 350 -7.66 6.31 10.47
CA ARG A 350 -8.56 5.77 9.45
C ARG A 350 -9.64 6.80 9.14
N SER A 351 -9.27 7.75 8.30
CA SER A 351 -10.20 8.74 7.75
C SER A 351 -10.62 8.30 6.35
N GLY A 352 -11.81 8.70 5.91
CA GLY A 352 -12.27 8.48 4.56
C GLY A 352 -11.24 8.91 3.52
N PHE A 353 -11.20 8.18 2.42
CA PHE A 353 -10.31 8.47 1.32
C PHE A 353 -10.97 8.14 -0.01
N ILE A 354 -10.82 9.01 -0.99
CA ILE A 354 -11.36 8.84 -2.33
C ILE A 354 -10.22 8.64 -3.32
N GLU A 355 -10.26 7.55 -4.05
CA GLU A 355 -9.38 7.35 -5.20
C GLU A 355 -10.19 7.44 -6.48
N ILE A 356 -9.86 8.40 -7.35
CA ILE A 356 -10.44 8.54 -8.68
C ILE A 356 -9.60 7.69 -9.62
N VAL A 357 -10.16 6.59 -10.15
CA VAL A 357 -9.41 5.57 -10.88
C VAL A 357 -9.84 5.54 -12.34
N GLY A 358 -8.87 5.52 -13.26
CA GLY A 358 -9.11 5.26 -14.67
C GLY A 358 -9.32 3.76 -14.93
N ALA A 359 -10.47 3.44 -15.51
CA ALA A 359 -10.87 2.08 -15.86
C ALA A 359 -10.18 1.53 -17.12
N GLY A 360 -9.50 2.40 -17.87
CA GLY A 360 -9.02 2.04 -19.20
C GLY A 360 -10.10 2.16 -20.28
N PRO A 361 -9.77 1.81 -21.54
CA PRO A 361 -10.62 2.11 -22.71
C PRO A 361 -11.77 1.11 -22.94
N GLY A 362 -11.75 -0.06 -22.27
CA GLY A 362 -12.79 -1.08 -22.46
C GLY A 362 -12.39 -2.47 -21.97
N ASP A 363 -11.22 -2.97 -22.35
CA ASP A 363 -10.70 -4.25 -21.87
C ASP A 363 -10.34 -4.16 -20.38
N PRO A 364 -10.91 -5.02 -19.49
CA PRO A 364 -10.58 -5.04 -18.08
C PRO A 364 -9.09 -5.28 -17.80
N GLU A 365 -8.35 -5.95 -18.66
CA GLU A 365 -6.90 -6.18 -18.50
C GLU A 365 -6.07 -4.90 -18.71
N LEU A 366 -6.67 -3.85 -19.28
CA LEU A 366 -6.03 -2.55 -19.49
C LEU A 366 -6.22 -1.59 -18.30
N VAL A 367 -6.80 -2.04 -17.21
CA VAL A 367 -6.73 -1.30 -15.95
C VAL A 367 -5.30 -1.35 -15.41
N SER A 368 -4.84 -0.25 -14.80
CA SER A 368 -3.52 -0.26 -14.18
C SER A 368 -3.48 -1.25 -13.01
N VAL A 369 -2.30 -1.86 -12.76
CA VAL A 369 -2.10 -2.75 -11.59
C VAL A 369 -2.48 -2.06 -10.28
N ARG A 370 -2.22 -0.75 -10.16
CA ARG A 370 -2.66 0.06 -9.03
C ARG A 370 -4.18 0.14 -8.98
N GLY A 371 -4.83 0.45 -10.10
CA GLY A 371 -6.29 0.55 -10.19
C GLY A 371 -6.99 -0.74 -9.74
N LYS A 372 -6.51 -1.89 -10.21
CA LYS A 372 -7.00 -3.20 -9.76
C LYS A 372 -6.89 -3.38 -8.25
N ARG A 373 -5.71 -3.12 -7.66
CA ARG A 373 -5.50 -3.23 -6.21
C ARG A 373 -6.39 -2.29 -5.39
N LEU A 374 -6.73 -1.12 -5.94
CA LEU A 374 -7.62 -0.17 -5.29
C LEU A 374 -9.07 -0.66 -5.34
N LEU A 375 -9.51 -1.26 -6.45
CA LEU A 375 -10.82 -1.89 -6.56
C LEU A 375 -10.99 -3.04 -5.54
N GLU A 376 -9.94 -3.86 -5.37
CA GLU A 376 -9.93 -4.97 -4.41
C GLU A 376 -10.02 -4.52 -2.93
N LYS A 377 -9.67 -3.26 -2.65
CA LYS A 377 -9.70 -2.67 -1.30
C LYS A 377 -10.92 -1.81 -1.01
N ALA A 378 -11.66 -1.41 -2.05
CA ALA A 378 -12.72 -0.42 -1.93
C ALA A 378 -13.88 -0.91 -1.05
N ASP A 379 -14.40 -0.01 -0.20
CA ASP A 379 -15.66 -0.18 0.53
C ASP A 379 -16.85 0.28 -0.31
N LEU A 380 -16.62 1.30 -1.15
CA LEU A 380 -17.55 1.76 -2.19
C LEU A 380 -16.82 1.82 -3.54
N ILE A 381 -17.39 1.16 -4.56
CA ILE A 381 -17.03 1.36 -5.95
C ILE A 381 -18.19 2.08 -6.63
N LEU A 382 -17.98 3.35 -6.98
CA LEU A 382 -18.93 4.17 -7.76
C LEU A 382 -18.40 4.30 -9.18
N TYR A 383 -18.98 3.58 -10.15
CA TYR A 383 -18.49 3.53 -11.52
C TYR A 383 -19.36 4.29 -12.52
N ALA A 384 -18.76 4.78 -13.61
CA ALA A 384 -19.37 5.69 -14.59
C ALA A 384 -20.29 4.98 -15.61
N GLY A 385 -21.17 4.11 -15.15
CA GLY A 385 -22.21 3.50 -15.98
C GLY A 385 -21.70 2.60 -17.11
N SER A 386 -22.33 2.68 -18.27
CA SER A 386 -22.11 1.78 -19.42
C SER A 386 -20.75 1.95 -20.14
N LEU A 387 -20.00 2.97 -19.79
CA LEU A 387 -18.67 3.22 -20.37
C LEU A 387 -17.52 2.53 -19.60
N VAL A 388 -17.85 1.88 -18.50
CA VAL A 388 -16.90 1.09 -17.69
C VAL A 388 -17.28 -0.38 -17.77
N PRO A 389 -16.35 -1.29 -18.12
CA PRO A 389 -16.63 -2.72 -18.13
C PRO A 389 -17.11 -3.21 -16.77
N ILE A 390 -18.24 -3.90 -16.73
CA ILE A 390 -18.82 -4.41 -15.48
C ILE A 390 -17.88 -5.41 -14.79
N GLU A 391 -17.04 -6.10 -15.57
CA GLU A 391 -16.05 -7.06 -15.11
C GLU A 391 -15.05 -6.44 -14.11
N LEU A 392 -14.75 -5.15 -14.22
CA LEU A 392 -13.88 -4.45 -13.26
C LEU A 392 -14.50 -4.39 -11.87
N THR A 393 -15.82 -4.41 -11.77
CA THR A 393 -16.52 -4.41 -10.47
C THR A 393 -16.44 -5.76 -9.75
N TYR A 394 -16.08 -6.84 -10.45
CA TYR A 394 -15.91 -8.17 -9.86
C TYR A 394 -14.65 -8.28 -9.00
N TYR A 395 -13.73 -7.31 -9.10
CA TYR A 395 -12.61 -7.18 -8.17
C TYR A 395 -13.01 -6.68 -6.78
N ALA A 396 -14.27 -6.24 -6.60
CA ALA A 396 -14.75 -5.76 -5.31
C ALA A 396 -14.61 -6.83 -4.22
N LYS A 397 -14.10 -6.43 -3.05
CA LYS A 397 -14.05 -7.32 -1.89
C LYS A 397 -15.46 -7.71 -1.42
N PRO A 398 -15.63 -8.87 -0.76
CA PRO A 398 -16.91 -9.22 -0.12
C PRO A 398 -17.36 -8.13 0.86
N GLY A 399 -18.63 -7.73 0.77
CA GLY A 399 -19.20 -6.66 1.60
C GLY A 399 -19.03 -5.23 1.04
N ALA A 400 -18.25 -5.04 -0.03
CA ALA A 400 -18.17 -3.76 -0.68
C ALA A 400 -19.49 -3.36 -1.36
N THR A 401 -19.82 -2.08 -1.31
CA THR A 401 -20.95 -1.52 -2.05
C THR A 401 -20.51 -1.14 -3.45
N VAL A 402 -21.21 -1.69 -4.46
CA VAL A 402 -20.96 -1.36 -5.88
C VAL A 402 -22.17 -0.63 -6.44
N ARG A 403 -21.99 0.55 -7.01
CA ARG A 403 -23.06 1.39 -7.57
C ARG A 403 -22.67 1.98 -8.93
N SER A 404 -23.60 1.95 -9.88
CA SER A 404 -23.50 2.71 -11.11
C SER A 404 -23.95 4.15 -10.89
N SER A 405 -23.20 5.10 -11.42
CA SER A 405 -23.59 6.53 -11.39
C SER A 405 -24.36 6.99 -12.63
N ALA A 406 -24.75 6.07 -13.54
CA ALA A 406 -25.39 6.41 -14.80
C ALA A 406 -26.71 7.20 -14.66
N SER A 407 -27.47 6.94 -13.59
CA SER A 407 -28.75 7.61 -13.29
C SER A 407 -28.67 8.66 -12.18
N MET A 408 -27.47 8.92 -11.64
CA MET A 408 -27.27 9.81 -10.50
C MET A 408 -26.89 11.22 -10.95
N THR A 409 -27.46 12.23 -10.31
CA THR A 409 -26.99 13.60 -10.40
C THR A 409 -25.61 13.74 -9.73
N LEU A 410 -24.94 14.88 -9.93
CA LEU A 410 -23.65 15.14 -9.28
C LEU A 410 -23.79 15.19 -7.75
N GLU A 411 -24.88 15.80 -7.26
CA GLU A 411 -25.19 15.93 -5.84
C GLU A 411 -25.45 14.56 -5.19
N GLU A 412 -26.17 13.67 -5.87
CA GLU A 412 -26.44 12.31 -5.40
C GLU A 412 -25.15 11.49 -5.35
N GLN A 413 -24.28 11.59 -6.34
CA GLN A 413 -22.97 10.95 -6.35
C GLN A 413 -22.11 11.46 -5.20
N PHE A 414 -22.09 12.77 -4.97
CA PHE A 414 -21.33 13.37 -3.89
C PHE A 414 -21.89 12.95 -2.52
N ALA A 415 -23.21 12.98 -2.33
CA ALA A 415 -23.85 12.59 -1.07
C ALA A 415 -23.50 11.14 -0.70
N LEU A 416 -23.53 10.21 -1.69
CA LEU A 416 -23.16 8.82 -1.49
C LEU A 416 -21.68 8.69 -1.10
N MET A 417 -20.77 9.34 -1.83
CA MET A 417 -19.35 9.29 -1.50
C MET A 417 -19.06 9.92 -0.13
N LYS A 418 -19.74 11.00 0.22
CA LYS A 418 -19.60 11.68 1.51
C LYS A 418 -20.06 10.80 2.68
N GLU A 419 -21.16 10.07 2.54
CA GLU A 419 -21.64 9.11 3.55
C GLU A 419 -20.56 8.09 3.89
N PHE A 420 -19.94 7.47 2.88
CA PHE A 420 -18.85 6.51 3.10
C PHE A 420 -17.59 7.16 3.63
N TYR A 421 -17.27 8.36 3.16
CA TYR A 421 -16.11 9.11 3.60
C TYR A 421 -16.18 9.47 5.08
N ASP A 422 -17.33 9.98 5.54
CA ASP A 422 -17.55 10.38 6.94
C ASP A 422 -17.47 9.17 7.91
N ARG A 423 -17.72 7.96 7.40
CA ARG A 423 -17.54 6.69 8.11
C ARG A 423 -16.08 6.17 8.08
N GLY A 424 -15.14 6.96 7.56
CA GLY A 424 -13.74 6.56 7.47
C GLY A 424 -13.44 5.49 6.41
N LEU A 425 -14.34 5.28 5.44
CA LEU A 425 -14.25 4.22 4.47
C LEU A 425 -13.49 4.63 3.20
N PHE A 426 -13.01 3.63 2.45
CA PHE A 426 -12.25 3.82 1.22
C PHE A 426 -13.16 3.75 -0.01
N ILE A 427 -13.18 4.82 -0.78
CA ILE A 427 -14.04 4.99 -1.95
C ILE A 427 -13.18 4.93 -3.23
N VAL A 428 -13.60 4.13 -4.19
CA VAL A 428 -13.11 4.18 -5.57
C VAL A 428 -14.17 4.80 -6.47
N ARG A 429 -13.84 5.96 -7.04
CA ARG A 429 -14.61 6.57 -8.12
C ARG A 429 -14.00 6.13 -9.45
N LEU A 430 -14.65 5.18 -10.14
CA LEU A 430 -14.12 4.54 -11.35
C LEU A 430 -14.67 5.23 -12.60
N HIS A 431 -13.77 5.82 -13.40
CA HIS A 431 -14.06 6.54 -14.64
C HIS A 431 -13.55 5.78 -15.86
N THR A 432 -14.23 5.92 -16.99
CA THR A 432 -13.76 5.38 -18.28
C THR A 432 -12.45 6.04 -18.72
N GLY A 433 -11.61 5.32 -19.42
CA GLY A 433 -10.34 5.82 -19.94
C GLY A 433 -9.41 6.32 -18.85
N ASP A 434 -8.99 7.58 -18.98
CA ASP A 434 -8.27 8.36 -17.99
C ASP A 434 -9.19 9.46 -17.41
N PRO A 435 -9.28 9.60 -16.08
CA PRO A 435 -10.18 10.57 -15.45
C PRO A 435 -9.90 12.03 -15.83
N CYS A 436 -8.64 12.35 -16.13
CA CYS A 436 -8.21 13.71 -16.46
C CYS A 436 -8.48 14.10 -17.92
N ILE A 437 -8.90 13.14 -18.76
CA ILE A 437 -9.21 13.38 -20.19
C ILE A 437 -10.71 13.22 -20.41
N TYR A 438 -11.44 14.34 -20.42
CA TYR A 438 -12.91 14.39 -20.57
C TYR A 438 -13.70 13.56 -19.54
N GLY A 439 -13.12 13.31 -18.35
CA GLY A 439 -13.73 12.52 -17.28
C GLY A 439 -14.77 13.24 -16.44
N ALA A 440 -14.98 14.55 -16.63
CA ALA A 440 -15.91 15.37 -15.84
C ALA A 440 -15.69 15.27 -14.31
N ILE A 441 -14.42 15.26 -13.88
CA ILE A 441 -14.04 15.14 -12.47
C ILE A 441 -13.83 16.49 -11.78
N GLN A 442 -13.77 17.59 -12.54
CA GLN A 442 -13.46 18.93 -12.01
C GLN A 442 -14.47 19.36 -10.93
N GLU A 443 -15.75 19.15 -11.19
CA GLU A 443 -16.80 19.50 -10.23
C GLU A 443 -16.77 18.59 -9.00
N GLN A 444 -16.45 17.30 -9.17
CA GLN A 444 -16.29 16.37 -8.06
C GLN A 444 -15.12 16.80 -7.16
N MET A 445 -13.96 17.13 -7.74
CA MET A 445 -12.80 17.64 -6.99
C MET A 445 -13.14 18.94 -6.25
N ALA A 446 -13.89 19.86 -6.87
CA ALA A 446 -14.31 21.08 -6.21
C ALA A 446 -15.20 20.81 -4.97
N PHE A 447 -16.05 19.79 -5.00
CA PHE A 447 -16.78 19.34 -3.82
C PHE A 447 -15.83 18.77 -2.76
N PHE A 448 -14.89 17.89 -3.14
CA PHE A 448 -13.94 17.30 -2.20
C PHE A 448 -13.10 18.39 -1.52
N ASP A 449 -12.58 19.35 -2.27
CA ASP A 449 -11.81 20.48 -1.74
C ASP A 449 -12.64 21.33 -0.77
N ARG A 450 -13.89 21.67 -1.14
CA ARG A 450 -14.81 22.44 -0.30
C ARG A 450 -15.07 21.81 1.07
N TYR A 451 -15.15 20.46 1.12
CA TYR A 451 -15.44 19.73 2.34
C TYR A 451 -14.19 19.14 3.00
N GLY A 452 -12.99 19.49 2.53
CA GLY A 452 -11.73 19.02 3.08
C GLY A 452 -11.52 17.51 2.96
N MET A 453 -12.18 16.88 1.98
CA MET A 453 -12.08 15.42 1.76
C MET A 453 -10.77 15.09 1.06
N ARG A 454 -10.08 14.08 1.55
CA ARG A 454 -8.82 13.62 0.96
C ARG A 454 -9.09 12.75 -0.26
N TYR A 455 -8.45 13.08 -1.37
CA TYR A 455 -8.56 12.28 -2.60
C TYR A 455 -7.24 12.24 -3.37
N ARG A 456 -7.16 11.30 -4.30
CA ARG A 456 -6.06 11.16 -5.24
C ARG A 456 -6.60 10.63 -6.57
N ILE A 457 -5.84 10.86 -7.66
CA ILE A 457 -6.16 10.34 -8.99
C ILE A 457 -5.13 9.27 -9.35
N THR A 458 -5.63 8.10 -9.76
CA THR A 458 -4.83 7.05 -10.39
C THR A 458 -5.11 7.06 -11.89
N PRO A 459 -4.10 7.37 -12.73
CA PRO A 459 -4.26 7.43 -14.18
C PRO A 459 -4.74 6.11 -14.79
N GLY A 460 -5.46 6.24 -15.91
CA GLY A 460 -5.87 5.13 -16.75
C GLY A 460 -5.36 5.27 -18.19
N ILE A 461 -5.61 4.26 -19.00
CA ILE A 461 -5.31 4.30 -20.43
C ILE A 461 -6.45 4.99 -21.16
N SER A 462 -6.21 6.20 -21.68
CA SER A 462 -7.21 6.94 -22.45
C SER A 462 -7.45 6.28 -23.82
N SER A 463 -8.66 6.43 -24.35
CA SER A 463 -9.09 5.86 -25.63
C SER A 463 -8.24 6.31 -26.83
N PHE A 464 -7.59 7.48 -26.79
CA PHE A 464 -6.69 7.88 -27.88
C PHE A 464 -5.43 7.01 -27.96
N LEU A 465 -4.93 6.51 -26.82
CA LEU A 465 -3.82 5.55 -26.78
C LEU A 465 -4.26 4.17 -27.32
N ALA A 466 -5.47 3.76 -26.95
CA ALA A 466 -6.06 2.54 -27.51
C ALA A 466 -6.28 2.66 -29.03
N ALA A 467 -6.71 3.83 -29.51
CA ALA A 467 -6.82 4.10 -30.95
C ALA A 467 -5.46 3.98 -31.67
N ALA A 468 -4.40 4.56 -31.08
CA ALA A 468 -3.05 4.44 -31.65
C ALA A 468 -2.61 2.98 -31.76
N ALA A 469 -2.87 2.17 -30.73
CA ALA A 469 -2.56 0.75 -30.71
C ALA A 469 -3.38 -0.05 -31.74
N ALA A 470 -4.71 0.14 -31.77
CA ALA A 470 -5.61 -0.53 -32.72
C ALA A 470 -5.30 -0.16 -34.19
N LEU A 471 -4.94 1.11 -34.42
CA LEU A 471 -4.49 1.59 -35.72
C LEU A 471 -3.07 1.14 -36.06
N ARG A 472 -2.33 0.56 -35.13
CA ARG A 472 -0.89 0.24 -35.23
C ARG A 472 -0.09 1.45 -35.72
N SER A 473 -0.38 2.63 -35.18
CA SER A 473 0.19 3.91 -35.60
C SER A 473 0.86 4.62 -34.42
N GLN A 474 2.07 5.12 -34.63
CA GLN A 474 2.67 6.10 -33.77
C GLN A 474 2.16 7.47 -34.20
N PHE A 475 1.46 8.19 -33.34
CA PHE A 475 0.82 9.47 -33.68
C PHE A 475 1.81 10.64 -33.81
N THR A 476 3.07 10.40 -33.56
CA THR A 476 4.17 11.35 -33.77
C THR A 476 5.19 10.73 -34.72
N ILE A 477 5.40 11.35 -35.87
CA ILE A 477 6.34 10.86 -36.91
C ILE A 477 7.41 11.93 -37.15
N PRO A 478 8.69 11.59 -36.99
CA PRO A 478 9.78 12.54 -37.25
C PRO A 478 9.67 13.20 -38.62
N GLU A 479 9.87 14.50 -38.67
CA GLU A 479 9.86 15.33 -39.88
C GLU A 479 8.48 15.48 -40.59
N LYS A 480 7.43 14.77 -40.11
CA LYS A 480 6.05 14.83 -40.68
C LYS A 480 5.08 15.47 -39.67
N VAL A 481 4.88 14.83 -38.51
CA VAL A 481 3.96 15.31 -37.48
C VAL A 481 4.52 15.03 -36.10
N GLN A 482 4.64 16.05 -35.26
CA GLN A 482 5.22 15.94 -33.92
C GLN A 482 4.23 16.27 -32.80
N SER A 483 3.03 16.70 -33.13
CA SER A 483 2.01 17.12 -32.18
C SER A 483 0.78 16.23 -32.27
N ILE A 484 0.17 15.95 -31.12
CA ILE A 484 -1.13 15.29 -30.99
C ILE A 484 -2.08 16.27 -30.35
N ILE A 485 -3.18 16.55 -31.00
CA ILE A 485 -4.25 17.41 -30.46
C ILE A 485 -5.38 16.52 -29.97
N LEU A 486 -5.65 16.58 -28.67
CA LEU A 486 -6.80 15.97 -28.02
C LEU A 486 -7.89 17.03 -27.91
N THR A 487 -8.98 16.86 -28.62
CA THR A 487 -10.06 17.86 -28.71
C THR A 487 -11.42 17.21 -28.87
N ARG A 488 -12.46 18.02 -28.96
CA ARG A 488 -13.82 17.63 -29.35
C ARG A 488 -14.41 18.64 -30.34
N GLY A 489 -15.46 18.26 -31.03
CA GLY A 489 -16.26 19.21 -31.80
C GLY A 489 -17.22 20.00 -30.92
N GLU A 490 -17.77 21.08 -31.47
CA GLU A 490 -18.80 21.89 -30.82
C GLU A 490 -20.17 21.21 -30.94
N GLY A 491 -20.52 20.46 -29.89
CA GLY A 491 -21.81 19.77 -29.81
C GLY A 491 -22.82 20.55 -28.93
N ARG A 492 -23.43 19.84 -27.97
CA ARG A 492 -24.38 20.47 -27.03
C ARG A 492 -23.74 21.48 -26.08
N THR A 493 -22.44 21.38 -25.85
CA THR A 493 -21.68 22.33 -25.04
C THR A 493 -20.75 23.14 -25.95
N PRO A 494 -20.68 24.47 -25.78
CA PRO A 494 -19.87 25.34 -26.62
C PRO A 494 -18.38 25.03 -26.49
N MET A 495 -17.63 25.36 -27.54
CA MET A 495 -16.17 25.35 -27.55
C MET A 495 -15.64 26.76 -27.33
N PRO A 496 -14.50 26.93 -26.63
CA PRO A 496 -13.82 28.21 -26.62
C PRO A 496 -13.48 28.66 -28.05
N GLU A 497 -13.68 29.94 -28.37
CA GLU A 497 -13.45 30.49 -29.71
C GLU A 497 -12.06 30.18 -30.27
N LYS A 498 -11.04 30.14 -29.41
CA LYS A 498 -9.65 29.84 -29.78
C LYS A 498 -9.37 28.36 -30.04
N GLU A 499 -10.29 27.47 -29.68
CA GLU A 499 -10.14 26.01 -29.76
C GLU A 499 -11.12 25.38 -30.73
N LYS A 500 -11.80 26.14 -31.58
CA LYS A 500 -12.64 25.61 -32.65
C LYS A 500 -11.85 24.75 -33.62
N LEU A 501 -12.43 23.67 -34.14
CA LEU A 501 -11.73 22.66 -34.93
C LEU A 501 -11.01 23.25 -36.13
N HIS A 502 -11.61 24.17 -36.86
CA HIS A 502 -10.99 24.81 -38.03
C HIS A 502 -9.73 25.64 -37.66
N LEU A 503 -9.64 26.17 -36.42
CA LEU A 503 -8.44 26.87 -35.93
C LEU A 503 -7.34 25.88 -35.55
N LEU A 504 -7.68 24.80 -34.85
CA LEU A 504 -6.75 23.76 -34.46
C LEU A 504 -6.25 22.98 -35.71
N ALA A 505 -7.08 22.83 -36.71
CA ALA A 505 -6.79 22.14 -37.98
C ALA A 505 -5.64 22.78 -38.77
N ARG A 506 -5.35 24.07 -38.56
CA ARG A 506 -4.27 24.80 -39.25
C ARG A 506 -2.89 24.16 -39.07
N SER A 507 -2.68 23.47 -37.96
CA SER A 507 -1.40 22.79 -37.69
C SER A 507 -1.23 21.50 -38.48
N GLN A 508 -2.30 20.92 -39.04
CA GLN A 508 -2.34 19.60 -39.67
C GLN A 508 -1.71 18.50 -38.82
N SER A 509 -1.77 18.65 -37.50
CA SER A 509 -1.29 17.69 -36.53
C SER A 509 -2.13 16.42 -36.50
N THR A 510 -1.68 15.35 -35.84
CA THR A 510 -2.57 14.23 -35.54
C THR A 510 -3.65 14.70 -34.56
N MET A 511 -4.91 14.60 -34.92
CA MET A 511 -6.04 14.98 -34.07
C MET A 511 -6.80 13.74 -33.60
N CYS A 512 -7.08 13.67 -32.31
CA CYS A 512 -7.95 12.67 -31.67
C CYS A 512 -9.18 13.40 -31.14
N ILE A 513 -10.33 13.18 -31.78
CA ILE A 513 -11.54 13.96 -31.54
C ILE A 513 -12.53 13.11 -30.73
N PHE A 514 -12.73 13.51 -29.47
CA PHE A 514 -13.63 12.88 -28.51
C PHE A 514 -15.07 13.37 -28.66
N LEU A 515 -16.04 12.60 -28.18
CA LEU A 515 -17.45 13.01 -27.98
C LEU A 515 -18.13 13.63 -29.19
N SER A 516 -17.66 13.36 -30.42
CA SER A 516 -18.07 14.07 -31.62
C SER A 516 -18.68 13.15 -32.70
N ALA A 517 -18.97 11.90 -32.36
CA ALA A 517 -19.51 10.94 -33.30
C ALA A 517 -20.85 11.40 -33.93
N SER A 518 -21.74 11.98 -33.12
CA SER A 518 -23.07 12.44 -33.58
C SER A 518 -23.05 13.72 -34.43
N ILE A 519 -21.90 14.42 -34.51
CA ILE A 519 -21.72 15.66 -35.27
C ILE A 519 -20.63 15.52 -36.35
N ALA A 520 -20.46 14.32 -36.89
CA ALA A 520 -19.36 14.01 -37.80
C ALA A 520 -19.39 14.83 -39.12
N GLU A 521 -20.56 15.25 -39.60
CA GLU A 521 -20.70 16.16 -40.75
C GLU A 521 -20.06 17.52 -40.48
N GLU A 522 -20.29 18.07 -39.29
CA GLU A 522 -19.73 19.34 -38.83
C GLU A 522 -18.21 19.22 -38.67
N VAL A 523 -17.77 18.16 -38.00
CA VAL A 523 -16.34 17.85 -37.82
C VAL A 523 -15.63 17.78 -39.16
N GLN A 524 -16.18 17.02 -40.13
CA GLN A 524 -15.62 16.92 -41.47
C GLN A 524 -15.54 18.30 -42.14
N ARG A 525 -16.60 19.09 -42.11
CA ARG A 525 -16.65 20.41 -42.71
C ARG A 525 -15.57 21.35 -42.16
N GLU A 526 -15.47 21.46 -40.87
CA GLU A 526 -14.45 22.32 -40.20
C GLU A 526 -13.02 21.85 -40.47
N LEU A 527 -12.76 20.56 -40.49
CA LEU A 527 -11.42 20.04 -40.76
C LEU A 527 -10.97 20.25 -42.20
N LEU A 528 -11.91 20.13 -43.17
CA LEU A 528 -11.65 20.35 -44.62
C LEU A 528 -11.25 21.79 -44.95
N GLU A 529 -11.45 22.77 -44.02
CA GLU A 529 -10.94 24.11 -44.22
C GLU A 529 -9.39 24.17 -44.25
N CYS A 530 -8.72 23.22 -43.60
CA CYS A 530 -7.26 23.23 -43.46
C CYS A 530 -6.56 21.92 -43.82
N TYR A 531 -7.20 20.77 -43.59
CA TYR A 531 -6.64 19.47 -44.02
C TYR A 531 -6.98 19.17 -45.47
N PRO A 532 -6.05 18.55 -46.24
CA PRO A 532 -6.36 17.99 -47.56
C PRO A 532 -7.50 16.99 -47.47
N PRO A 533 -8.39 16.93 -48.51
CA PRO A 533 -9.52 15.99 -48.51
C PRO A 533 -9.13 14.50 -48.43
N GLU A 534 -7.93 14.15 -48.92
CA GLU A 534 -7.34 12.80 -48.91
C GLU A 534 -6.64 12.48 -47.56
N THR A 535 -6.59 13.39 -46.61
CA THR A 535 -5.99 13.13 -45.31
C THR A 535 -6.58 11.87 -44.68
N PRO A 536 -5.74 10.93 -44.18
CA PRO A 536 -6.23 9.70 -43.56
C PRO A 536 -7.09 9.99 -42.32
N VAL A 537 -8.22 9.29 -42.24
CA VAL A 537 -9.07 9.29 -41.03
C VAL A 537 -9.37 7.86 -40.59
N ALA A 538 -9.67 7.70 -39.32
CA ALA A 538 -10.19 6.48 -38.76
C ALA A 538 -11.31 6.78 -37.74
N ALA A 539 -12.42 6.07 -37.86
CA ALA A 539 -13.48 6.00 -36.86
C ALA A 539 -13.31 4.68 -36.08
N CYS A 540 -12.94 4.83 -34.80
CA CYS A 540 -12.62 3.71 -33.93
C CYS A 540 -13.76 3.52 -32.93
N TYR A 541 -14.60 2.54 -33.16
CA TYR A 541 -15.77 2.24 -32.35
C TYR A 541 -15.45 1.19 -31.31
N HIS A 542 -15.92 1.40 -30.08
CA HIS A 542 -15.79 0.50 -28.94
C HIS A 542 -14.35 -0.06 -28.77
N LEU A 543 -13.37 0.83 -28.78
CA LEU A 543 -11.96 0.46 -28.65
C LEU A 543 -11.72 -0.47 -27.46
N THR A 544 -11.08 -1.61 -27.75
CA THR A 544 -10.74 -2.69 -26.81
C THR A 544 -11.91 -3.51 -26.25
N TRP A 545 -13.15 -3.17 -26.61
CA TRP A 545 -14.31 -4.00 -26.29
C TRP A 545 -14.41 -5.18 -27.25
N LYS A 546 -15.21 -6.20 -26.90
CA LYS A 546 -15.40 -7.42 -27.71
C LYS A 546 -15.99 -7.15 -29.12
N ASP A 547 -16.70 -6.05 -29.27
CA ASP A 547 -17.33 -5.59 -30.49
C ASP A 547 -16.59 -4.41 -31.15
N GLU A 548 -15.28 -4.26 -30.85
CA GLU A 548 -14.41 -3.26 -31.49
C GLU A 548 -14.51 -3.29 -33.01
N LYS A 549 -14.65 -2.12 -33.61
CA LYS A 549 -14.63 -1.95 -35.08
C LYS A 549 -13.82 -0.71 -35.44
N ILE A 550 -13.00 -0.86 -36.48
CA ILE A 550 -12.16 0.21 -37.02
C ILE A 550 -12.51 0.45 -38.48
N PHE A 551 -12.95 1.66 -38.79
CA PHE A 551 -13.27 2.10 -40.14
C PHE A 551 -12.24 3.14 -40.59
N ARG A 552 -11.52 2.85 -41.67
CA ARG A 552 -10.50 3.74 -42.23
C ARG A 552 -10.97 4.35 -43.53
N GLY A 553 -10.54 5.57 -43.80
CA GLY A 553 -10.86 6.26 -45.04
C GLY A 553 -10.10 7.57 -45.19
N GLU A 554 -10.62 8.43 -46.03
CA GLU A 554 -10.14 9.79 -46.26
C GLU A 554 -11.08 10.80 -45.58
N LEU A 555 -10.57 11.96 -45.21
CA LEU A 555 -11.33 13.00 -44.50
C LEU A 555 -12.61 13.38 -45.23
N ARG A 556 -12.57 13.49 -46.55
CA ARG A 556 -13.77 13.80 -47.40
C ARG A 556 -14.91 12.79 -47.25
N ASN A 557 -14.64 11.59 -46.73
CA ASN A 557 -15.62 10.52 -46.57
C ASN A 557 -16.02 10.28 -45.11
N LEU A 558 -15.49 11.03 -44.13
CA LEU A 558 -15.70 10.80 -42.69
C LEU A 558 -17.19 10.71 -42.33
N ALA A 559 -18.00 11.68 -42.75
CA ALA A 559 -19.43 11.72 -42.44
C ALA A 559 -20.18 10.50 -43.04
N ALA A 560 -19.83 10.09 -44.26
CA ALA A 560 -20.39 8.91 -44.92
C ALA A 560 -20.04 7.63 -44.13
N ILE A 561 -18.77 7.45 -43.75
CA ILE A 561 -18.30 6.32 -42.94
C ILE A 561 -19.09 6.24 -41.62
N MET A 562 -19.27 7.36 -40.92
CA MET A 562 -19.99 7.40 -39.65
C MET A 562 -21.47 7.03 -39.81
N LYS A 563 -22.11 7.55 -40.84
CA LYS A 563 -23.54 7.31 -41.15
C LYS A 563 -23.82 5.89 -41.60
N GLU A 564 -23.06 5.35 -42.56
CA GLU A 564 -23.21 4.01 -43.12
C GLU A 564 -23.04 2.92 -42.06
N ASN A 565 -22.18 3.18 -41.05
CA ASN A 565 -21.89 2.24 -39.99
C ASN A 565 -22.65 2.56 -38.68
N ASN A 566 -23.57 3.52 -38.70
CA ASN A 566 -24.40 3.92 -37.57
C ASN A 566 -23.57 4.29 -36.29
N LEU A 567 -22.47 4.99 -36.47
CA LEU A 567 -21.54 5.36 -35.38
C LEU A 567 -21.99 6.68 -34.73
N ILE A 568 -22.80 6.57 -33.70
CA ILE A 568 -23.39 7.74 -33.01
C ILE A 568 -22.73 8.03 -31.67
N LEU A 569 -22.28 7.00 -30.96
CA LEU A 569 -21.69 7.07 -29.62
C LEU A 569 -20.41 6.25 -29.55
N THR A 570 -19.62 6.45 -28.50
CA THR A 570 -18.44 5.63 -28.13
C THR A 570 -17.46 5.40 -29.28
N THR A 571 -17.32 6.41 -30.14
CA THR A 571 -16.41 6.37 -31.29
C THR A 571 -15.36 7.47 -31.17
N MET A 572 -14.09 7.08 -31.26
CA MET A 572 -12.95 7.99 -31.37
C MET A 572 -12.69 8.28 -32.84
N ILE A 573 -12.69 9.55 -33.22
CA ILE A 573 -12.28 9.98 -34.56
C ILE A 573 -10.82 10.37 -34.51
N VAL A 574 -10.00 9.77 -35.36
CA VAL A 574 -8.58 10.11 -35.52
C VAL A 574 -8.36 10.63 -36.93
N VAL A 575 -7.63 11.76 -37.03
CA VAL A 575 -7.33 12.42 -38.33
C VAL A 575 -5.85 12.73 -38.40
N GLY A 576 -5.21 12.50 -39.50
CA GLY A 576 -3.83 12.93 -39.79
C GLY A 576 -2.95 11.90 -40.48
N GLU A 577 -1.85 12.40 -40.99
CA GLU A 577 -0.83 11.68 -41.75
C GLU A 577 -0.15 10.52 -40.98
N ALA A 578 -0.28 10.50 -39.63
CA ALA A 578 0.29 9.43 -38.82
C ALA A 578 -0.44 8.10 -38.95
N ILE A 579 -1.69 8.10 -39.45
CA ILE A 579 -2.51 6.89 -39.57
C ILE A 579 -1.91 5.93 -40.63
N GLY A 580 -1.35 4.80 -40.14
CA GLY A 580 -0.78 3.78 -41.03
C GLY A 580 0.56 4.13 -41.68
N ASN A 581 1.11 5.31 -41.39
CA ASN A 581 2.39 5.75 -41.97
C ASN A 581 3.58 4.98 -41.36
N ARG A 582 4.55 4.57 -42.18
CA ARG A 582 5.76 3.83 -41.80
C ARG A 582 7.04 4.47 -42.31
N GLU A 583 6.97 5.60 -43.00
CA GLU A 583 8.11 6.18 -43.72
C GLU A 583 9.02 7.04 -42.83
N GLY A 584 8.54 7.54 -41.71
CA GLY A 584 9.31 8.38 -40.78
C GLY A 584 10.27 7.55 -39.94
N LEU A 585 11.57 7.75 -40.10
CA LEU A 585 12.60 7.08 -39.30
C LEU A 585 13.12 8.00 -38.17
N SER A 586 13.11 7.49 -36.95
CA SER A 586 13.72 8.19 -35.82
C SER A 586 15.25 8.21 -35.93
N LYS A 587 15.85 9.40 -35.87
CA LYS A 587 17.32 9.56 -35.80
C LYS A 587 17.93 8.89 -34.57
N LEU A 588 17.13 8.59 -33.55
CA LEU A 588 17.55 7.90 -32.32
C LEU A 588 18.23 6.56 -32.59
N TYR A 589 17.80 5.84 -33.64
CA TYR A 589 18.36 4.55 -34.04
C TYR A 589 19.50 4.65 -35.05
N SER A 590 19.82 5.85 -35.53
CA SER A 590 20.96 6.10 -36.43
C SER A 590 22.28 5.71 -35.76
N SER A 591 23.20 5.13 -36.54
CA SER A 591 24.54 4.79 -36.07
C SER A 591 25.36 6.02 -35.62
N HIS A 592 24.96 7.21 -36.05
CA HIS A 592 25.61 8.48 -35.70
C HIS A 592 24.96 9.20 -34.53
N PHE A 593 23.86 8.69 -33.97
CA PHE A 593 23.15 9.30 -32.84
C PHE A 593 23.78 8.83 -31.52
N THR A 594 24.26 9.79 -30.74
CA THR A 594 24.85 9.55 -29.41
C THR A 594 23.92 10.05 -28.31
N HIS A 595 23.84 9.33 -27.22
CA HIS A 595 23.14 9.75 -25.99
C HIS A 595 23.85 9.17 -24.76
N LEU A 596 23.39 9.52 -23.58
CA LEU A 596 24.03 9.22 -22.29
C LEU A 596 24.49 7.75 -22.13
N PHE A 597 23.78 6.80 -22.74
CA PHE A 597 24.06 5.36 -22.67
C PHE A 597 24.63 4.77 -23.98
N ARG A 598 24.83 5.60 -25.01
CA ARG A 598 25.35 5.16 -26.31
C ARG A 598 26.38 6.13 -26.81
N GLY A 599 27.66 5.84 -26.49
CA GLY A 599 28.81 6.59 -27.02
C GLY A 599 29.03 6.36 -28.53
N THR A 600 29.79 7.24 -29.16
CA THR A 600 30.30 7.02 -30.53
C THR A 600 31.12 5.74 -30.55
N LYS A 601 30.72 4.73 -31.34
CA LYS A 601 31.66 3.66 -31.73
C LYS A 601 32.78 4.34 -32.51
N GLY A 602 33.98 4.41 -31.91
CA GLY A 602 35.14 4.91 -32.58
C GLY A 602 35.31 4.21 -33.94
N ARG A 603 35.62 4.97 -34.97
CA ARG A 603 36.12 4.41 -36.22
C ARG A 603 37.45 3.71 -35.89
N GLY A 604 37.44 2.37 -35.83
CA GLY A 604 38.64 1.55 -35.96
C GLY A 604 38.88 1.30 -37.43
#